data_724d625c4918a1a00c9880bce5b8a5e1
#
_entry.id   724d625c4918a1a00c9880bce5b8a5e1
#
_cell.length_a   1.000
_cell.length_b   1.000
_cell.length_c   1.000
_cell.angle_alpha   90.00
_cell.angle_beta   90.00
_cell.angle_gamma   90.00
#
_symmetry.space_group_name_H-M   'P 1'
#
loop_
_entity.id
_entity.type
_entity.pdbx_description
1 polymer ?
#
loop_
_entity_poly.entity_id
_entity_poly.type
_entity_poly.pdbx_seq_one_letter_code
_entity_poly.pdbx_strand_id
1 'polypeptide(L)'
;MPAPVSAISAPAPAAGADLLAAERAAAKARANRAVARAQLVAAKQATKRAKSLGLETKAIAEQQAKIKAELAAAAKKAAEEKAALERAIKNRGYEPGVTDPKEIARQILKNKYGYGSGQFDCLNNIIMRESKWDVNATNPSSGAYGIPQALPGSKMATIASDWRTNPATQIIWGIEYMKDRYGSPCSAWGFKASHGWY
;
A
#
# COMPACT_ATOMS: atom_id res chain seq x y z
N MET A 1 45.44 -6.14 -28.62
CA MET A 1 44.53 -5.26 -27.85
C MET A 1 43.15 -5.88 -27.93
N PRO A 2 42.58 -6.42 -26.84
CA PRO A 2 41.20 -6.89 -26.82
C PRO A 2 40.27 -5.74 -26.47
N ALA A 3 39.12 -5.67 -27.18
CA ALA A 3 38.06 -4.72 -27.01
C ALA A 3 37.31 -4.88 -25.66
N PRO A 4 36.72 -3.82 -25.09
CA PRO A 4 36.01 -3.92 -23.85
C PRO A 4 34.62 -4.57 -24.04
N VAL A 5 34.32 -5.54 -23.22
CA VAL A 5 32.99 -6.17 -23.12
C VAL A 5 32.02 -5.17 -22.44
N SER A 6 30.98 -4.81 -23.17
CA SER A 6 29.85 -4.04 -22.66
C SER A 6 29.14 -4.80 -21.55
N ALA A 7 29.07 -4.21 -20.38
CA ALA A 7 28.25 -4.69 -19.28
C ALA A 7 26.77 -4.55 -19.65
N ILE A 8 26.07 -5.68 -19.72
CA ILE A 8 24.62 -5.76 -19.90
C ILE A 8 23.99 -5.39 -18.54
N SER A 9 23.36 -4.22 -18.49
CA SER A 9 22.58 -3.77 -17.34
C SER A 9 21.33 -4.64 -17.23
N ALA A 10 21.18 -5.34 -16.11
CA ALA A 10 19.98 -6.12 -15.81
C ALA A 10 18.78 -5.19 -15.58
N PRO A 11 17.60 -5.48 -16.15
CA PRO A 11 16.39 -4.66 -15.92
C PRO A 11 15.86 -4.86 -14.50
N ALA A 12 15.43 -3.78 -13.89
CA ALA A 12 14.83 -3.74 -12.57
C ALA A 12 13.51 -4.55 -12.51
N PRO A 13 13.31 -5.46 -11.55
CA PRO A 13 12.13 -6.33 -11.49
C PRO A 13 10.92 -5.74 -10.76
N ALA A 14 10.89 -4.46 -10.41
CA ALA A 14 9.88 -3.92 -9.49
C ALA A 14 8.54 -3.50 -10.13
N ALA A 15 8.48 -3.18 -11.40
CA ALA A 15 7.24 -2.72 -12.05
C ALA A 15 6.23 -3.84 -12.36
N GLY A 16 6.68 -5.08 -12.41
CA GLY A 16 5.83 -6.23 -12.77
C GLY A 16 4.96 -6.78 -11.62
N ALA A 17 5.44 -6.70 -10.38
CA ALA A 17 4.74 -7.26 -9.22
C ALA A 17 3.49 -6.44 -8.84
N ASP A 18 3.58 -5.12 -8.93
CA ASP A 18 2.47 -4.21 -8.61
C ASP A 18 1.36 -4.28 -9.67
N LEU A 19 1.74 -4.41 -10.94
CA LEU A 19 0.80 -4.64 -12.05
C LEU A 19 0.05 -5.97 -11.86
N LEU A 20 0.75 -7.05 -11.52
CA LEU A 20 0.16 -8.36 -11.27
C LEU A 20 -0.78 -8.36 -10.05
N ALA A 21 -0.46 -7.64 -8.99
CA ALA A 21 -1.32 -7.51 -7.82
C ALA A 21 -2.60 -6.71 -8.15
N ALA A 22 -2.47 -5.61 -8.87
CA ALA A 22 -3.60 -4.81 -9.35
C ALA A 22 -4.49 -5.59 -10.34
N GLU A 23 -3.90 -6.36 -11.25
CA GLU A 23 -4.64 -7.22 -12.17
C GLU A 23 -5.40 -8.34 -11.44
N ARG A 24 -4.80 -8.98 -10.42
CA ARG A 24 -5.47 -10.00 -9.59
C ARG A 24 -6.63 -9.40 -8.79
N ALA A 25 -6.47 -8.22 -8.22
CA ALA A 25 -7.54 -7.51 -7.52
C ALA A 25 -8.67 -7.12 -8.47
N ALA A 26 -8.35 -6.61 -9.66
CA ALA A 26 -9.31 -6.29 -10.70
C ALA A 26 -10.02 -7.54 -11.23
N ALA A 27 -9.32 -8.66 -11.41
CA ALA A 27 -9.90 -9.94 -11.82
C ALA A 27 -10.86 -10.48 -10.77
N LYS A 28 -10.50 -10.43 -9.47
CA LYS A 28 -11.38 -10.82 -8.37
C LYS A 28 -12.64 -9.95 -8.30
N ALA A 29 -12.50 -8.66 -8.47
CA ALA A 29 -13.63 -7.73 -8.50
C ALA A 29 -14.54 -7.94 -9.73
N ARG A 30 -13.97 -8.30 -10.89
CA ARG A 30 -14.75 -8.69 -12.09
C ARG A 30 -15.49 -10.00 -11.87
N ALA A 31 -14.83 -11.01 -11.27
CA ALA A 31 -15.46 -12.30 -10.95
C ALA A 31 -16.63 -12.13 -9.98
N ASN A 32 -16.48 -11.36 -8.92
CA ASN A 32 -17.55 -11.08 -7.96
C ASN A 32 -18.76 -10.37 -8.62
N ARG A 33 -18.48 -9.40 -9.51
CA ARG A 33 -19.55 -8.73 -10.30
C ARG A 33 -20.24 -9.67 -11.28
N ALA A 34 -19.50 -10.59 -11.90
CA ALA A 34 -20.07 -11.58 -12.80
C ALA A 34 -21.00 -12.55 -12.06
N VAL A 35 -20.59 -13.04 -10.89
CA VAL A 35 -21.42 -13.88 -10.02
C VAL A 35 -22.72 -13.16 -9.62
N ALA A 36 -22.61 -11.90 -9.16
CA ALA A 36 -23.78 -11.11 -8.77
C ALA A 36 -24.75 -10.87 -9.96
N ARG A 37 -24.23 -10.61 -11.16
CA ARG A 37 -25.04 -10.50 -12.37
C ARG A 37 -25.72 -11.80 -12.76
N ALA A 38 -25.01 -12.93 -12.67
CA ALA A 38 -25.55 -14.25 -12.96
C ALA A 38 -26.69 -14.60 -12.00
N GLN A 39 -26.55 -14.32 -10.72
CA GLN A 39 -27.61 -14.50 -9.72
C GLN A 39 -28.85 -13.64 -10.01
N LEU A 40 -28.65 -12.38 -10.39
CA LEU A 40 -29.75 -11.48 -10.77
C LEU A 40 -30.49 -11.98 -12.01
N VAL A 41 -29.78 -12.46 -13.03
CA VAL A 41 -30.36 -13.04 -14.25
C VAL A 41 -31.15 -14.31 -13.92
N ALA A 42 -30.57 -15.20 -13.11
CA ALA A 42 -31.23 -16.42 -12.68
C ALA A 42 -32.52 -16.13 -11.89
N ALA A 43 -32.49 -15.15 -10.98
CA ALA A 43 -33.67 -14.72 -10.25
C ALA A 43 -34.78 -14.16 -11.19
N LYS A 44 -34.43 -13.32 -12.18
CA LYS A 44 -35.36 -12.81 -13.19
C LYS A 44 -35.95 -13.91 -14.05
N GLN A 45 -35.14 -14.91 -14.45
CA GLN A 45 -35.63 -16.06 -15.24
C GLN A 45 -36.56 -16.95 -14.41
N ALA A 46 -36.24 -17.19 -13.12
CA ALA A 46 -37.11 -17.93 -12.21
C ALA A 46 -38.49 -17.25 -12.05
N THR A 47 -38.52 -15.91 -11.91
CA THR A 47 -39.73 -15.12 -11.85
C THR A 47 -40.57 -15.25 -13.14
N LYS A 48 -39.92 -15.18 -14.31
CA LYS A 48 -40.59 -15.33 -15.61
C LYS A 48 -41.19 -16.71 -15.78
N ARG A 49 -40.47 -17.78 -15.38
CA ARG A 49 -40.96 -19.16 -15.39
C ARG A 49 -42.14 -19.37 -14.42
N ALA A 50 -42.03 -18.83 -13.18
CA ALA A 50 -43.09 -18.91 -12.20
C ALA A 50 -44.38 -18.22 -12.71
N LYS A 51 -44.25 -17.07 -13.37
CA LYS A 51 -45.36 -16.33 -13.96
C LYS A 51 -46.02 -17.12 -15.12
N SER A 52 -45.22 -17.75 -15.99
CA SER A 52 -45.70 -18.57 -17.09
C SER A 52 -46.37 -19.90 -16.62
N LEU A 53 -46.05 -20.37 -15.44
CA LEU A 53 -46.63 -21.58 -14.85
C LEU A 53 -47.81 -21.27 -13.90
N GLY A 54 -48.20 -19.99 -13.76
CA GLY A 54 -49.25 -19.60 -12.81
C GLY A 54 -48.90 -19.79 -11.34
N LEU A 55 -47.60 -20.00 -11.03
CA LEU A 55 -47.10 -20.29 -9.69
C LEU A 55 -46.55 -19.02 -9.02
N GLU A 56 -47.30 -17.92 -9.01
CA GLU A 56 -47.00 -16.77 -8.14
C GLU A 56 -47.34 -17.17 -6.70
N THR A 57 -46.47 -17.98 -6.07
CA THR A 57 -46.64 -18.31 -4.67
C THR A 57 -45.96 -17.23 -3.79
N LYS A 58 -46.63 -16.91 -2.69
CA LYS A 58 -46.12 -16.05 -1.61
C LYS A 58 -44.66 -16.39 -1.23
N ALA A 59 -44.31 -17.68 -1.32
CA ALA A 59 -42.96 -18.20 -1.02
C ALA A 59 -41.86 -17.63 -1.97
N ILE A 60 -42.15 -17.43 -3.25
CA ILE A 60 -41.17 -16.86 -4.20
C ILE A 60 -40.92 -15.39 -3.89
N ALA A 61 -41.99 -14.63 -3.60
CA ALA A 61 -41.87 -13.22 -3.22
C ALA A 61 -41.09 -13.06 -1.91
N GLU A 62 -41.33 -13.92 -0.93
CA GLU A 62 -40.58 -13.94 0.35
C GLU A 62 -39.10 -14.29 0.14
N GLN A 63 -38.81 -15.26 -0.73
CA GLN A 63 -37.43 -15.63 -1.05
C GLN A 63 -36.68 -14.53 -1.80
N GLN A 64 -37.37 -13.84 -2.75
CA GLN A 64 -36.79 -12.69 -3.44
C GLN A 64 -36.53 -11.51 -2.50
N ALA A 65 -37.44 -11.25 -1.55
CA ALA A 65 -37.27 -10.22 -0.54
C ALA A 65 -36.07 -10.55 0.36
N LYS A 66 -35.91 -11.84 0.77
CA LYS A 66 -34.78 -12.30 1.56
C LYS A 66 -33.45 -12.14 0.83
N ILE A 67 -33.36 -12.58 -0.43
CA ILE A 67 -32.16 -12.41 -1.27
C ILE A 67 -31.82 -10.93 -1.44
N LYS A 68 -32.81 -10.09 -1.67
CA LYS A 68 -32.61 -8.64 -1.78
C LYS A 68 -32.08 -8.03 -0.49
N ALA A 69 -32.61 -8.46 0.65
CA ALA A 69 -32.15 -8.01 1.96
C ALA A 69 -30.72 -8.46 2.26
N GLU A 70 -30.37 -9.71 1.94
CA GLU A 70 -29.01 -10.25 2.09
C GLU A 70 -28.00 -9.51 1.20
N LEU A 71 -28.37 -9.21 -0.05
CA LEU A 71 -27.53 -8.44 -0.96
C LEU A 71 -27.33 -7.00 -0.46
N ALA A 72 -28.39 -6.37 0.08
CA ALA A 72 -28.28 -5.03 0.64
C ALA A 72 -27.40 -5.01 1.90
N ALA A 73 -27.54 -6.01 2.76
CA ALA A 73 -26.70 -6.16 3.97
C ALA A 73 -25.22 -6.40 3.61
N ALA A 74 -24.96 -7.25 2.63
CA ALA A 74 -23.61 -7.51 2.12
C ALA A 74 -22.98 -6.25 1.49
N ALA A 75 -23.74 -5.49 0.72
CA ALA A 75 -23.28 -4.24 0.14
C ALA A 75 -22.95 -3.18 1.21
N LYS A 76 -23.78 -3.09 2.26
CA LYS A 76 -23.55 -2.19 3.39
C LYS A 76 -22.26 -2.58 4.13
N LYS A 77 -22.09 -3.86 4.44
CA LYS A 77 -20.88 -4.37 5.11
C LYS A 77 -19.61 -4.08 4.30
N ALA A 78 -19.66 -4.34 2.99
CA ALA A 78 -18.54 -4.05 2.11
C ALA A 78 -18.20 -2.55 2.04
N ALA A 79 -19.20 -1.67 2.09
CA ALA A 79 -19.00 -0.24 2.13
C ALA A 79 -18.38 0.22 3.46
N GLU A 80 -18.82 -0.37 4.58
CA GLU A 80 -18.26 -0.10 5.91
C GLU A 80 -16.81 -0.57 6.02
N GLU A 81 -16.50 -1.77 5.52
CA GLU A 81 -15.13 -2.30 5.47
C GLU A 81 -14.21 -1.42 4.61
N LYS A 82 -14.69 -0.98 3.44
CA LYS A 82 -13.96 -0.04 2.58
C LYS A 82 -13.69 1.28 3.29
N ALA A 83 -14.69 1.86 3.93
CA ALA A 83 -14.55 3.11 4.66
C ALA A 83 -13.60 2.97 5.86
N ALA A 84 -13.63 1.83 6.56
CA ALA A 84 -12.69 1.55 7.64
C ALA A 84 -11.25 1.43 7.14
N LEU A 85 -11.04 0.76 6.00
CA LEU A 85 -9.73 0.65 5.35
C LEU A 85 -9.21 2.04 4.91
N GLU A 86 -10.02 2.84 4.27
CA GLU A 86 -9.66 4.21 3.86
C GLU A 86 -9.26 5.08 5.05
N ARG A 87 -9.99 4.97 6.17
CA ARG A 87 -9.63 5.67 7.43
C ARG A 87 -8.31 5.16 7.99
N ALA A 88 -8.07 3.86 7.97
CA ALA A 88 -6.82 3.27 8.45
C ALA A 88 -5.62 3.74 7.59
N ILE A 89 -5.76 3.75 6.27
CA ILE A 89 -4.75 4.27 5.34
C ILE A 89 -4.50 5.77 5.59
N LYS A 90 -5.56 6.56 5.73
CA LYS A 90 -5.43 8.00 6.01
C LYS A 90 -4.66 8.27 7.32
N ASN A 91 -4.93 7.49 8.37
CA ASN A 91 -4.30 7.67 9.68
C ASN A 91 -2.85 7.18 9.70
N ARG A 92 -2.58 5.99 9.16
CA ARG A 92 -1.25 5.37 9.17
C ARG A 92 -0.38 5.83 8.01
N GLY A 93 -0.99 6.18 6.89
CA GLY A 93 -0.30 6.46 5.62
C GLY A 93 -0.06 5.21 4.76
N TYR A 94 -0.38 4.01 5.25
CA TYR A 94 -0.20 2.75 4.52
C TYR A 94 -1.26 1.72 4.90
N GLU A 95 -1.46 0.71 4.05
CA GLU A 95 -2.46 -0.34 4.22
C GLU A 95 -2.12 -1.26 5.40
N PRO A 96 -3.13 -1.68 6.19
CA PRO A 96 -2.95 -2.70 7.22
C PRO A 96 -2.43 -4.01 6.61
N GLY A 97 -1.46 -4.65 7.30
CA GLY A 97 -0.87 -5.92 6.86
C GLY A 97 0.34 -5.78 5.93
N VAL A 98 0.65 -4.58 5.44
CA VAL A 98 1.91 -4.34 4.71
C VAL A 98 3.06 -4.33 5.70
N THR A 99 4.06 -5.18 5.48
CA THR A 99 5.21 -5.36 6.37
C THR A 99 6.55 -4.99 5.72
N ASP A 100 6.62 -4.95 4.39
CA ASP A 100 7.83 -4.54 3.68
C ASP A 100 8.09 -3.04 3.89
N PRO A 101 9.23 -2.64 4.47
CA PRO A 101 9.55 -1.24 4.73
C PRO A 101 9.55 -0.35 3.48
N LYS A 102 9.95 -0.89 2.32
CA LYS A 102 9.95 -0.12 1.07
C LYS A 102 8.55 0.18 0.59
N GLU A 103 7.66 -0.80 0.70
CA GLU A 103 6.26 -0.63 0.32
C GLU A 103 5.53 0.31 1.31
N ILE A 104 5.79 0.16 2.60
CA ILE A 104 5.33 1.11 3.62
C ILE A 104 5.76 2.54 3.26
N ALA A 105 7.01 2.73 2.87
CA ALA A 105 7.53 4.06 2.51
C ALA A 105 6.87 4.64 1.26
N ARG A 106 6.63 3.83 0.20
CA ARG A 106 5.92 4.28 -1.00
C ARG A 106 4.52 4.79 -0.67
N GLN A 107 3.80 4.02 0.11
CA GLN A 107 2.43 4.36 0.51
C GLN A 107 2.40 5.59 1.40
N ILE A 108 3.30 5.70 2.38
CA ILE A 108 3.42 6.88 3.26
C ILE A 108 3.73 8.13 2.43
N LEU A 109 4.71 8.07 1.54
CA LEU A 109 5.05 9.20 0.65
C LEU A 109 3.84 9.67 -0.14
N LYS A 110 3.09 8.74 -0.73
CA LYS A 110 1.89 9.05 -1.51
C LYS A 110 0.76 9.58 -0.64
N ASN A 111 0.40 8.86 0.42
CA ASN A 111 -0.85 9.07 1.16
C ASN A 111 -0.76 10.21 2.19
N LYS A 112 0.42 10.42 2.80
CA LYS A 112 0.62 11.50 3.80
C LYS A 112 1.25 12.75 3.21
N TYR A 113 2.14 12.61 2.23
CA TYR A 113 2.93 13.74 1.72
C TYR A 113 2.58 14.11 0.28
N GLY A 114 1.76 13.35 -0.43
CA GLY A 114 1.41 13.60 -1.84
C GLY A 114 2.59 13.44 -2.80
N TYR A 115 3.63 12.74 -2.39
CA TYR A 115 4.84 12.53 -3.19
C TYR A 115 4.68 11.37 -4.17
N GLY A 116 5.17 11.56 -5.40
CA GLY A 116 5.22 10.51 -6.43
C GLY A 116 6.44 9.59 -6.32
N SER A 117 6.55 8.64 -7.28
CA SER A 117 7.61 7.63 -7.34
C SER A 117 9.03 8.21 -7.34
N GLY A 118 9.25 9.35 -7.99
CA GLY A 118 10.56 9.99 -8.01
C GLY A 118 11.09 10.37 -6.63
N GLN A 119 10.21 10.79 -5.70
CA GLN A 119 10.61 11.07 -4.33
C GLN A 119 10.93 9.78 -3.55
N PHE A 120 10.25 8.69 -3.88
CA PHE A 120 10.60 7.37 -3.33
C PHE A 120 11.97 6.90 -3.82
N ASP A 121 12.29 7.07 -5.10
CA ASP A 121 13.59 6.68 -5.64
C ASP A 121 14.75 7.42 -4.96
N CYS A 122 14.57 8.72 -4.71
CA CYS A 122 15.52 9.53 -3.96
C CYS A 122 15.66 9.04 -2.51
N LEU A 123 14.54 8.81 -1.81
CA LEU A 123 14.53 8.23 -0.47
C LEU A 123 15.24 6.88 -0.44
N ASN A 124 14.92 5.99 -1.39
CA ASN A 124 15.52 4.68 -1.49
C ASN A 124 17.04 4.76 -1.68
N ASN A 125 17.52 5.68 -2.51
CA ASN A 125 18.95 5.89 -2.72
C ASN A 125 19.68 6.30 -1.43
N ILE A 126 19.04 7.10 -0.58
CA ILE A 126 19.58 7.47 0.73
C ILE A 126 19.56 6.25 1.65
N ILE A 127 18.41 5.64 1.86
CA ILE A 127 18.22 4.57 2.85
C ILE A 127 19.03 3.32 2.50
N MET A 128 19.24 3.01 1.22
CA MET A 128 20.13 1.92 0.79
C MET A 128 21.58 2.13 1.23
N ARG A 129 22.01 3.37 1.41
CA ARG A 129 23.36 3.70 1.91
C ARG A 129 23.43 3.81 3.42
N GLU A 130 22.31 4.08 4.10
CA GLU A 130 22.25 4.19 5.56
C GLU A 130 22.13 2.82 6.23
N SER A 131 21.09 2.09 5.91
CA SER A 131 20.70 0.88 6.62
C SER A 131 20.31 -0.30 5.73
N LYS A 132 20.20 -0.09 4.41
CA LYS A 132 19.60 -1.05 3.47
C LYS A 132 18.17 -1.46 3.88
N TRP A 133 17.43 -0.52 4.52
CA TRP A 133 16.08 -0.73 5.05
C TRP A 133 15.99 -1.63 6.28
N ASP A 134 17.13 -1.89 6.95
CA ASP A 134 17.11 -2.65 8.21
C ASP A 134 16.62 -1.75 9.36
N VAL A 135 15.51 -2.17 9.97
CA VAL A 135 14.87 -1.50 11.12
C VAL A 135 15.77 -1.50 12.35
N ASN A 136 16.64 -2.51 12.49
CA ASN A 136 17.50 -2.69 13.65
C ASN A 136 18.96 -2.28 13.39
N ALA A 137 19.25 -1.72 12.21
CA ALA A 137 20.60 -1.30 11.86
C ALA A 137 21.16 -0.35 12.93
N THR A 138 22.35 -0.65 13.42
CA THR A 138 23.06 0.18 14.40
C THR A 138 24.47 0.41 13.90
N ASN A 139 24.87 1.66 13.77
CA ASN A 139 26.26 2.01 13.46
C ASN A 139 27.10 1.84 14.74
N PRO A 140 28.10 0.93 14.77
CA PRO A 140 28.86 0.64 16.00
C PRO A 140 29.75 1.80 16.44
N SER A 141 30.10 2.70 15.53
CA SER A 141 30.99 3.84 15.84
C SER A 141 30.21 5.05 16.35
N SER A 142 29.07 5.37 15.77
CA SER A 142 28.31 6.56 16.11
C SER A 142 27.10 6.30 17.00
N GLY A 143 26.54 5.06 17.00
CA GLY A 143 25.28 4.73 17.64
C GLY A 143 24.05 5.18 16.82
N ALA A 144 24.22 5.60 15.56
CA ALA A 144 23.10 5.89 14.67
C ALA A 144 22.23 4.64 14.49
N TYR A 145 20.90 4.80 14.46
CA TYR A 145 19.96 3.70 14.58
C TYR A 145 18.86 3.70 13.51
N GLY A 146 18.51 2.48 13.10
CA GLY A 146 17.34 2.16 12.30
C GLY A 146 17.45 2.56 10.84
N ILE A 147 16.33 2.52 10.15
CA ILE A 147 16.21 2.79 8.72
C ILE A 147 16.87 4.12 8.31
N PRO A 148 16.60 5.26 8.99
CA PRO A 148 17.18 6.55 8.62
C PRO A 148 18.55 6.83 9.24
N GLN A 149 19.11 5.91 10.04
CA GLN A 149 20.33 6.11 10.82
C GLN A 149 20.26 7.39 11.68
N ALA A 150 19.16 7.54 12.43
CA ALA A 150 18.98 8.69 13.32
C ALA A 150 20.01 8.73 14.45
N LEU A 151 20.56 9.92 14.74
CA LEU A 151 21.56 10.11 15.78
C LEU A 151 21.18 11.30 16.71
N PRO A 152 20.90 11.06 18.00
CA PRO A 152 20.61 9.74 18.58
C PRO A 152 19.29 9.15 18.04
N GLY A 153 19.19 7.80 18.05
CA GLY A 153 17.99 7.09 17.57
C GLY A 153 16.71 7.49 18.30
N SER A 154 16.82 7.90 19.58
CA SER A 154 15.68 8.37 20.39
C SER A 154 14.95 9.60 19.83
N LYS A 155 15.53 10.33 18.89
CA LYS A 155 14.82 11.41 18.17
C LYS A 155 13.57 10.90 17.47
N MET A 156 13.55 9.66 17.02
CA MET A 156 12.38 9.06 16.38
C MET A 156 11.19 8.87 17.33
N ALA A 157 11.39 8.96 18.64
CA ALA A 157 10.31 8.96 19.63
C ALA A 157 9.37 10.17 19.53
N THR A 158 9.76 11.23 18.81
CA THR A 158 8.87 12.36 18.49
C THR A 158 7.70 11.95 17.58
N ILE A 159 7.84 10.85 16.83
CA ILE A 159 6.77 10.31 16.00
C ILE A 159 5.91 9.34 16.80
N ALA A 160 6.53 8.32 17.44
CA ALA A 160 5.82 7.38 18.30
C ALA A 160 6.81 6.61 19.22
N SER A 161 6.29 6.06 20.32
CA SER A 161 7.08 5.33 21.32
C SER A 161 7.65 4.00 20.81
N ASP A 162 7.06 3.44 19.75
CA ASP A 162 7.46 2.15 19.14
C ASP A 162 8.61 2.26 18.12
N TRP A 163 9.26 3.40 18.07
CA TRP A 163 10.30 3.74 17.09
C TRP A 163 11.44 2.71 16.96
N ARG A 164 11.69 1.91 17.98
CA ARG A 164 12.79 0.91 17.94
C ARG A 164 12.51 -0.21 16.96
N THR A 165 11.24 -0.60 16.81
CA THR A 165 10.84 -1.82 16.09
C THR A 165 9.86 -1.57 14.98
N ASN A 166 9.24 -0.38 14.93
CA ASN A 166 8.24 -0.05 13.92
C ASN A 166 8.86 0.67 12.72
N PRO A 167 8.94 0.00 11.55
CA PRO A 167 9.49 0.62 10.34
C PRO A 167 8.75 1.88 9.92
N ALA A 168 7.42 1.93 10.08
CA ALA A 168 6.64 3.09 9.69
C ALA A 168 7.01 4.34 10.51
N THR A 169 7.21 4.19 11.81
CA THR A 169 7.65 5.27 12.69
C THR A 169 9.02 5.82 12.27
N GLN A 170 9.96 4.93 11.96
CA GLN A 170 11.30 5.31 11.49
C GLN A 170 11.27 5.99 10.12
N ILE A 171 10.44 5.48 9.20
CA ILE A 171 10.28 6.03 7.85
C ILE A 171 9.65 7.42 7.90
N ILE A 172 8.59 7.62 8.69
CA ILE A 172 7.96 8.93 8.85
C ILE A 172 8.97 9.93 9.38
N TRP A 173 9.70 9.58 10.44
CA TRP A 173 10.73 10.46 10.98
C TRP A 173 11.78 10.83 9.94
N GLY A 174 12.29 9.85 9.18
CA GLY A 174 13.29 10.10 8.14
C GLY A 174 12.78 11.02 7.03
N ILE A 175 11.52 10.84 6.59
CA ILE A 175 10.89 11.71 5.57
C ILE A 175 10.72 13.12 6.13
N GLU A 176 10.23 13.28 7.36
CA GLU A 176 10.07 14.59 7.99
C GLU A 176 11.42 15.29 8.16
N TYR A 177 12.44 14.59 8.64
CA TYR A 177 13.80 15.14 8.71
C TYR A 177 14.31 15.65 7.36
N MET A 178 14.14 14.86 6.29
CA MET A 178 14.56 15.27 4.94
C MET A 178 13.76 16.47 4.45
N LYS A 179 12.46 16.50 4.73
CA LYS A 179 11.57 17.59 4.35
C LYS A 179 11.91 18.88 5.10
N ASP A 180 12.11 18.81 6.40
CA ASP A 180 12.38 19.99 7.23
C ASP A 180 13.75 20.59 6.93
N ARG A 181 14.76 19.75 6.69
CA ARG A 181 16.13 20.21 6.48
C ARG A 181 16.46 20.55 5.03
N TYR A 182 15.85 19.83 4.08
CA TYR A 182 16.18 19.93 2.65
C TYR A 182 14.98 20.25 1.75
N GLY A 183 13.77 20.28 2.30
CA GLY A 183 12.53 20.53 1.56
C GLY A 183 11.91 19.28 0.94
N SER A 184 12.71 18.26 0.59
CA SER A 184 12.20 17.01 0.02
C SER A 184 13.24 15.88 0.08
N PRO A 185 12.83 14.60 -0.07
CA PRO A 185 13.77 13.48 -0.23
C PRO A 185 14.73 13.64 -1.40
N CYS A 186 14.28 14.17 -2.54
CA CYS A 186 15.18 14.38 -3.69
C CYS A 186 16.19 15.50 -3.45
N SER A 187 15.81 16.58 -2.78
CA SER A 187 16.77 17.62 -2.37
C SER A 187 17.79 17.09 -1.38
N ALA A 188 17.35 16.26 -0.41
CA ALA A 188 18.26 15.58 0.52
C ALA A 188 19.23 14.64 -0.20
N TRP A 189 18.73 13.89 -1.21
CA TRP A 189 19.57 13.04 -2.04
C TRP A 189 20.62 13.84 -2.83
N GLY A 190 20.22 14.94 -3.44
CA GLY A 190 21.15 15.83 -4.14
C GLY A 190 22.26 16.36 -3.23
N PHE A 191 21.90 16.76 -2.00
CA PHE A 191 22.86 17.18 -0.99
C PHE A 191 23.79 16.03 -0.59
N LYS A 192 23.24 14.87 -0.26
CA LYS A 192 24.04 13.68 0.11
C LYS A 192 24.97 13.23 -0.99
N ALA A 193 24.55 13.28 -2.23
CA ALA A 193 25.38 12.89 -3.38
C ALA A 193 26.63 13.77 -3.53
N SER A 194 26.54 15.05 -3.15
CA SER A 194 27.65 16.00 -3.24
C SER A 194 28.51 16.07 -1.97
N HIS A 195 27.93 15.75 -0.79
CA HIS A 195 28.62 15.95 0.50
C HIS A 195 28.94 14.64 1.24
N GLY A 196 28.35 13.50 0.83
CA GLY A 196 28.54 12.20 1.47
C GLY A 196 27.66 11.93 2.70
N TRP A 197 26.97 12.96 3.22
CA TRP A 197 26.05 12.89 4.37
C TRP A 197 24.78 13.70 4.12
N TYR A 198 23.77 13.56 4.99
CA TYR A 198 22.52 14.36 4.90
C TYR A 198 21.95 14.62 6.29
#